data_88d60a5c42ff59c2a5301a714ad500b5
#
_entry.id   88d60a5c42ff59c2a5301a714ad500b5
#
_cell.length_a   1.000
_cell.length_b   1.000
_cell.length_c   1.000
_cell.angle_alpha   90.00
_cell.angle_beta   90.00
_cell.angle_gamma   90.00
#
_symmetry.space_group_name_H-M   'P 1'
#
loop_
_entity.id
_entity.type
_entity.pdbx_description
1 polymer ?
#
loop_
_entity_poly.entity_id
_entity_poly.type
_entity_poly.pdbx_seq_one_letter_code
_entity_poly.pdbx_strand_id
1 'polypeptide(L)'
;MIEVNRNNSISLYPSDTETEDVKEVNIPYPGLSIESLINQIYGAYLLGYDIIRIRGKSLISFDDRELIKLAMRKLVGLEIVDEDGSNIISQFLLDANTLDAEKILRRMSSIVAGMYKDTLLGFQKRENGIEKLIASRDDEVDRQYFLLVRLIRSAMMDQKLASKLNLSNIDILDYRIAANHLESAGDYIADFATALPIISHDKLIKEITHAGTLVEIMQEKSVAGFINKNRVESNEVVSMYAKFNELLNLTKEISTKTEIYKQDTTIAVLISIFSMDKIARCWVDIADLIKPVYLTAPLKNA
;
A
#
# COMPACT_ATOMS: atom_id res chain seq x y z
N MET A 1 7.31 -24.88 26.02
CA MET A 1 8.18 -25.19 24.83
C MET A 1 9.49 -24.41 24.97
N ILE A 2 10.61 -24.99 24.56
CA ILE A 2 11.93 -24.32 24.51
C ILE A 2 12.34 -24.28 23.04
N GLU A 3 12.62 -23.09 22.54
CA GLU A 3 13.07 -22.89 21.15
C GLU A 3 14.47 -22.29 21.15
N VAL A 4 15.37 -22.86 20.36
CA VAL A 4 16.72 -22.31 20.16
C VAL A 4 16.68 -21.53 18.84
N ASN A 5 16.81 -20.23 18.94
CA ASN A 5 16.81 -19.32 17.81
C ASN A 5 18.11 -19.42 16.98
N ARG A 6 18.08 -18.98 15.73
CA ARG A 6 19.24 -18.97 14.83
C ARG A 6 20.44 -18.14 15.35
N ASN A 7 20.21 -17.21 16.27
CA ASN A 7 21.23 -16.39 16.95
C ASN A 7 21.75 -17.01 18.25
N ASN A 8 21.48 -18.32 18.48
CA ASN A 8 21.80 -19.06 19.71
C ASN A 8 21.13 -18.52 20.99
N SER A 9 20.13 -17.67 20.89
CA SER A 9 19.28 -17.34 22.03
C SER A 9 18.24 -18.45 22.27
N ILE A 10 17.78 -18.57 23.52
CA ILE A 10 16.75 -19.54 23.91
C ILE A 10 15.48 -18.76 24.23
N SER A 11 14.39 -19.07 23.54
CA SER A 11 13.05 -18.60 23.87
C SER A 11 12.32 -19.65 24.71
N LEU A 12 11.78 -19.24 25.85
CA LEU A 12 10.94 -20.07 26.70
C LEU A 12 9.49 -19.66 26.50
N TYR A 13 8.68 -20.58 26.04
CA TYR A 13 7.23 -20.38 25.94
C TYR A 13 6.55 -21.19 27.05
N PRO A 14 5.53 -20.64 27.73
CA PRO A 14 4.71 -21.42 28.63
C PRO A 14 4.14 -22.63 27.89
N SER A 15 4.01 -23.75 28.59
CA SER A 15 3.34 -24.94 28.04
C SER A 15 1.87 -24.59 27.80
N ASP A 16 1.41 -24.91 26.61
CA ASP A 16 0.10 -24.78 26.03
C ASP A 16 -1.09 -24.66 27.00
N THR A 17 -1.37 -23.46 27.40
CA THR A 17 -2.72 -22.98 27.61
C THR A 17 -2.94 -21.92 26.54
N GLU A 18 -3.13 -22.41 25.31
CA GLU A 18 -3.55 -21.57 24.18
C GLU A 18 -5.01 -21.20 24.35
N THR A 19 -5.29 -20.29 25.25
CA THR A 19 -6.29 -19.28 24.97
C THR A 19 -5.47 -18.14 24.36
N GLU A 20 -5.48 -18.01 23.03
CA GLU A 20 -5.07 -16.76 22.41
C GLU A 20 -5.89 -15.69 23.14
N ASP A 21 -5.19 -14.81 23.87
CA ASP A 21 -5.85 -13.71 24.60
C ASP A 21 -6.48 -12.81 23.54
N VAL A 22 -7.79 -12.93 23.38
CA VAL A 22 -8.58 -12.11 22.44
C VAL A 22 -8.43 -10.65 22.86
N LYS A 23 -7.76 -9.87 22.02
CA LYS A 23 -7.53 -8.46 22.27
C LYS A 23 -8.80 -7.67 21.98
N GLU A 24 -9.36 -7.06 23.01
CA GLU A 24 -10.58 -6.26 22.92
C GLU A 24 -10.34 -4.79 23.27
N VAL A 25 -10.99 -3.87 22.54
CA VAL A 25 -10.99 -2.43 22.84
C VAL A 25 -12.41 -1.89 22.88
N ASN A 26 -12.65 -0.97 23.83
CA ASN A 26 -13.92 -0.24 23.94
C ASN A 26 -13.70 1.21 23.53
N ILE A 27 -14.44 1.67 22.52
CA ILE A 27 -14.43 3.04 22.01
C ILE A 27 -15.73 3.72 22.45
N PRO A 28 -15.68 4.79 23.25
CA PRO A 28 -16.90 5.47 23.72
C PRO A 28 -17.55 6.31 22.61
N TYR A 29 -18.90 6.30 22.56
CA TYR A 29 -19.69 7.19 21.71
C TYR A 29 -20.67 8.03 22.58
N PRO A 30 -20.90 9.33 22.26
CA PRO A 30 -20.10 10.10 21.32
C PRO A 30 -18.68 10.33 21.87
N GLY A 31 -17.70 10.31 20.95
CA GLY A 31 -16.32 10.73 21.23
C GLY A 31 -16.15 12.25 21.11
N LEU A 32 -14.94 12.70 20.81
CA LEU A 32 -14.64 14.12 20.50
C LEU A 32 -15.27 14.54 19.17
N SER A 33 -15.22 13.67 18.15
CA SER A 33 -15.88 13.82 16.85
C SER A 33 -16.02 12.45 16.19
N ILE A 34 -16.82 12.35 15.13
CA ILE A 34 -16.96 11.10 14.36
C ILE A 34 -15.64 10.71 13.67
N GLU A 35 -14.86 11.66 13.19
CA GLU A 35 -13.54 11.43 12.57
C GLU A 35 -12.57 10.86 13.62
N SER A 36 -12.58 11.38 14.84
CA SER A 36 -11.76 10.86 15.94
C SER A 36 -12.13 9.42 16.29
N LEU A 37 -13.42 9.09 16.27
CA LEU A 37 -13.90 7.73 16.51
C LEU A 37 -13.46 6.78 15.39
N ILE A 38 -13.60 7.20 14.12
CA ILE A 38 -13.14 6.43 12.96
C ILE A 38 -11.62 6.19 13.04
N ASN A 39 -10.84 7.20 13.41
CA ASN A 39 -9.38 7.05 13.59
C ASN A 39 -9.04 6.05 14.71
N GLN A 40 -9.84 5.99 15.79
CA GLN A 40 -9.67 4.98 16.84
C GLN A 40 -10.00 3.58 16.33
N ILE A 41 -11.01 3.40 15.47
CA ILE A 41 -11.31 2.12 14.83
C ILE A 41 -10.12 1.67 13.96
N TYR A 42 -9.58 2.55 13.09
CA TYR A 42 -8.39 2.24 12.29
C TYR A 42 -7.18 1.91 13.16
N GLY A 43 -6.95 2.71 14.21
CA GLY A 43 -5.86 2.47 15.15
C GLY A 43 -5.96 1.12 15.84
N ALA A 44 -7.14 0.76 16.32
CA ALA A 44 -7.40 -0.53 16.95
C ALA A 44 -7.19 -1.71 15.96
N TYR A 45 -7.73 -1.59 14.75
CA TYR A 45 -7.51 -2.59 13.71
C TYR A 45 -6.02 -2.78 13.40
N LEU A 46 -5.29 -1.68 13.17
CA LEU A 46 -3.87 -1.70 12.84
C LEU A 46 -2.96 -2.20 13.98
N LEU A 47 -3.42 -2.12 15.24
CA LEU A 47 -2.74 -2.64 16.42
C LEU A 47 -3.09 -4.11 16.72
N GLY A 48 -3.89 -4.74 15.85
CA GLY A 48 -4.20 -6.16 15.97
C GLY A 48 -5.27 -6.50 17.00
N TYR A 49 -6.16 -5.53 17.36
CA TYR A 49 -7.32 -5.87 18.19
C TYR A 49 -8.28 -6.77 17.42
N ASP A 50 -8.78 -7.81 18.08
CA ASP A 50 -9.68 -8.80 17.48
C ASP A 50 -11.15 -8.38 17.61
N ILE A 51 -11.49 -7.68 18.70
CA ILE A 51 -12.82 -7.17 18.94
C ILE A 51 -12.75 -5.66 19.19
N ILE A 52 -13.55 -4.90 18.42
CA ILE A 52 -13.71 -3.46 18.58
C ILE A 52 -15.17 -3.21 18.95
N ARG A 53 -15.40 -2.69 20.17
CA ARG A 53 -16.73 -2.35 20.68
C ARG A 53 -16.89 -0.84 20.72
N ILE A 54 -17.85 -0.32 19.98
CA ILE A 54 -18.30 1.06 20.12
C ILE A 54 -19.47 1.05 21.10
N ARG A 55 -19.33 1.76 22.22
CA ARG A 55 -20.32 1.84 23.28
C ARG A 55 -20.85 3.25 23.44
N GLY A 56 -22.14 3.42 23.12
CA GLY A 56 -22.84 4.69 23.27
C GLY A 56 -23.46 4.88 24.65
N LYS A 57 -23.29 6.07 25.22
CA LYS A 57 -24.11 6.54 26.35
C LYS A 57 -25.50 7.01 25.89
N SER A 58 -25.67 7.21 24.60
CA SER A 58 -26.90 7.60 23.90
C SER A 58 -27.03 6.82 22.61
N LEU A 59 -28.14 6.93 21.91
CA LEU A 59 -28.32 6.34 20.59
C LEU A 59 -27.30 6.90 19.62
N ILE A 60 -26.66 6.02 18.81
CA ILE A 60 -25.81 6.40 17.72
C ILE A 60 -26.69 6.98 16.61
N SER A 61 -26.38 8.19 16.14
CA SER A 61 -27.14 8.83 15.07
C SER A 61 -27.09 7.97 13.80
N PHE A 62 -28.10 8.13 12.95
CA PHE A 62 -28.13 7.39 11.65
C PHE A 62 -26.91 7.72 10.79
N ASP A 63 -26.56 8.99 10.68
CA ASP A 63 -25.44 9.46 9.86
C ASP A 63 -24.10 8.94 10.40
N ASP A 64 -23.87 9.02 11.71
CA ASP A 64 -22.63 8.49 12.31
C ASP A 64 -22.53 6.97 12.15
N ARG A 65 -23.66 6.26 12.27
CA ARG A 65 -23.72 4.80 12.07
C ARG A 65 -23.27 4.42 10.66
N GLU A 66 -23.76 5.12 9.65
CA GLU A 66 -23.37 4.86 8.27
C GLU A 66 -21.88 5.18 8.04
N LEU A 67 -21.34 6.26 8.59
CA LEU A 67 -19.92 6.59 8.52
C LEU A 67 -19.06 5.53 9.20
N ILE A 68 -19.45 5.02 10.36
CA ILE A 68 -18.79 3.92 11.07
C ILE A 68 -18.78 2.66 10.21
N LYS A 69 -19.93 2.28 9.63
CA LYS A 69 -20.03 1.11 8.75
C LYS A 69 -19.16 1.25 7.50
N LEU A 70 -19.14 2.42 6.89
CA LEU A 70 -18.27 2.70 5.74
C LEU A 70 -16.78 2.56 6.10
N ALA A 71 -16.37 3.08 7.26
CA ALA A 71 -15.01 2.96 7.74
C ALA A 71 -14.62 1.49 7.98
N MET A 72 -15.51 0.71 8.62
CA MET A 72 -15.24 -0.71 8.88
C MET A 72 -15.15 -1.55 7.60
N ARG A 73 -15.93 -1.24 6.56
CA ARG A 73 -15.87 -1.93 5.25
C ARG A 73 -14.52 -1.76 4.55
N LYS A 74 -13.77 -0.70 4.86
CA LYS A 74 -12.40 -0.51 4.36
C LYS A 74 -11.37 -1.45 5.03
N LEU A 75 -11.72 -2.09 6.14
CA LEU A 75 -10.84 -2.92 6.95
C LEU A 75 -11.11 -4.40 6.66
N VAL A 76 -10.25 -5.02 5.87
CA VAL A 76 -10.40 -6.42 5.45
C VAL A 76 -10.46 -7.36 6.66
N GLY A 77 -11.48 -8.21 6.69
CA GLY A 77 -11.67 -9.20 7.75
C GLY A 77 -12.32 -8.65 9.03
N LEU A 78 -12.58 -7.34 9.13
CA LEU A 78 -13.32 -6.76 10.23
C LEU A 78 -14.82 -6.74 9.90
N GLU A 79 -15.61 -7.54 10.59
CA GLU A 79 -17.06 -7.67 10.36
C GLU A 79 -17.86 -7.24 11.57
N ILE A 80 -19.02 -6.62 11.34
CA ILE A 80 -19.96 -6.29 12.41
C ILE A 80 -20.67 -7.59 12.79
N VAL A 81 -20.51 -8.01 14.06
CA VAL A 81 -21.08 -9.25 14.58
C VAL A 81 -22.32 -9.01 15.43
N ASP A 82 -22.48 -7.80 15.97
CA ASP A 82 -23.64 -7.40 16.73
C ASP A 82 -23.83 -5.88 16.69
N GLU A 83 -25.08 -5.41 16.65
CA GLU A 83 -25.42 -4.00 16.74
C GLU A 83 -26.81 -3.78 17.37
N ASP A 84 -26.92 -2.72 18.16
CA ASP A 84 -28.17 -2.17 18.66
C ASP A 84 -28.22 -0.64 18.48
N GLY A 85 -29.20 0.02 19.09
CA GLY A 85 -29.37 1.47 18.95
C GLY A 85 -28.18 2.29 19.46
N SER A 86 -27.39 1.78 20.42
CA SER A 86 -26.30 2.48 21.12
C SER A 86 -24.95 1.79 21.01
N ASN A 87 -24.91 0.55 20.53
CA ASN A 87 -23.66 -0.23 20.45
C ASN A 87 -23.44 -0.79 19.06
N ILE A 88 -22.16 -0.93 18.68
CA ILE A 88 -21.69 -1.67 17.51
C ILE A 88 -20.52 -2.52 17.95
N ILE A 89 -20.56 -3.82 17.67
CA ILE A 89 -19.49 -4.76 17.97
C ILE A 89 -18.97 -5.30 16.64
N SER A 90 -17.71 -5.13 16.39
CA SER A 90 -17.03 -5.72 15.23
C SER A 90 -15.93 -6.68 15.67
N GLN A 91 -15.72 -7.71 14.86
CA GLN A 91 -14.73 -8.74 15.11
C GLN A 91 -13.89 -8.99 13.86
N PHE A 92 -12.59 -9.17 14.05
CA PHE A 92 -11.70 -9.64 12.99
C PHE A 92 -11.85 -11.16 12.85
N LEU A 93 -12.31 -11.61 11.68
CA LEU A 93 -12.68 -12.99 11.42
C LEU A 93 -11.62 -13.79 10.65
N LEU A 94 -10.55 -13.16 10.17
CA LEU A 94 -9.48 -13.86 9.47
C LEU A 94 -8.47 -14.43 10.47
N ASP A 95 -8.09 -15.67 10.28
CA ASP A 95 -6.99 -16.26 11.04
C ASP A 95 -5.65 -15.70 10.53
N ALA A 96 -4.96 -14.92 11.37
CA ALA A 96 -3.65 -14.35 11.07
C ALA A 96 -2.62 -15.43 10.68
N ASN A 97 -2.81 -16.66 11.18
CA ASN A 97 -1.95 -17.78 10.87
C ASN A 97 -2.12 -18.33 9.43
N THR A 98 -3.19 -18.00 8.75
CA THR A 98 -3.44 -18.38 7.34
C THR A 98 -3.08 -17.28 6.36
N LEU A 99 -2.81 -16.07 6.85
CA LEU A 99 -2.39 -14.95 6.03
C LEU A 99 -0.93 -15.09 5.60
N ASP A 100 -0.60 -14.50 4.46
CA ASP A 100 0.71 -14.54 3.85
C ASP A 100 1.09 -13.11 3.40
N ALA A 101 2.11 -12.53 4.05
CA ALA A 101 2.52 -11.15 3.80
C ALA A 101 2.98 -10.95 2.35
N GLU A 102 3.68 -11.94 1.76
CA GLU A 102 4.14 -11.86 0.37
C GLU A 102 2.95 -11.87 -0.59
N LYS A 103 1.96 -12.73 -0.37
CA LYS A 103 0.76 -12.78 -1.22
C LYS A 103 -0.03 -11.48 -1.17
N ILE A 104 -0.15 -10.86 0.01
CA ILE A 104 -0.83 -9.57 0.16
C ILE A 104 -0.05 -8.48 -0.59
N LEU A 105 1.28 -8.42 -0.43
CA LEU A 105 2.13 -7.46 -1.13
C LEU A 105 2.06 -7.64 -2.65
N ARG A 106 2.11 -8.89 -3.15
CA ARG A 106 1.95 -9.20 -4.58
C ARG A 106 0.57 -8.77 -5.11
N ARG A 107 -0.49 -8.95 -4.32
CA ARG A 107 -1.82 -8.48 -4.67
C ARG A 107 -1.88 -6.96 -4.78
N MET A 108 -1.33 -6.22 -3.80
CA MET A 108 -1.20 -4.77 -3.86
C MET A 108 -0.48 -4.34 -5.15
N SER A 109 0.69 -4.92 -5.41
CA SER A 109 1.47 -4.63 -6.62
C SER A 109 0.69 -4.89 -7.91
N SER A 110 -0.06 -5.99 -7.98
CA SER A 110 -0.88 -6.33 -9.15
C SER A 110 -2.00 -5.31 -9.38
N ILE A 111 -2.66 -4.83 -8.31
CA ILE A 111 -3.70 -3.80 -8.41
C ILE A 111 -3.09 -2.50 -8.91
N VAL A 112 -1.99 -2.03 -8.29
CA VAL A 112 -1.29 -0.80 -8.67
C VAL A 112 -0.78 -0.86 -10.12
N ALA A 113 -0.22 -2.00 -10.56
CA ALA A 113 0.19 -2.20 -11.95
C ALA A 113 -0.99 -2.10 -12.92
N GLY A 114 -2.13 -2.70 -12.56
CA GLY A 114 -3.36 -2.60 -13.34
C GLY A 114 -3.88 -1.16 -13.41
N MET A 115 -3.88 -0.42 -12.28
CA MET A 115 -4.26 1.00 -12.24
C MET A 115 -3.40 1.83 -13.18
N TYR A 116 -2.08 1.67 -13.12
CA TYR A 116 -1.14 2.43 -13.95
C TYR A 116 -1.33 2.13 -15.44
N LYS A 117 -1.42 0.84 -15.79
CA LYS A 117 -1.63 0.39 -17.17
C LYS A 117 -2.94 0.91 -17.75
N ASP A 118 -4.03 0.80 -16.99
CA ASP A 118 -5.34 1.27 -17.46
C ASP A 118 -5.37 2.80 -17.59
N THR A 119 -4.68 3.53 -16.70
CA THR A 119 -4.52 4.99 -16.81
C THR A 119 -3.80 5.37 -18.11
N LEU A 120 -2.68 4.73 -18.44
CA LEU A 120 -1.95 4.99 -19.69
C LEU A 120 -2.76 4.61 -20.94
N LEU A 121 -3.44 3.46 -20.91
CA LEU A 121 -4.28 3.02 -22.03
C LEU A 121 -5.49 3.94 -22.24
N GLY A 122 -6.18 4.31 -21.15
CA GLY A 122 -7.29 5.25 -21.20
C GLY A 122 -6.87 6.62 -21.75
N PHE A 123 -5.67 7.09 -21.36
CA PHE A 123 -5.09 8.30 -21.89
C PHE A 123 -4.81 8.21 -23.40
N GLN A 124 -4.16 7.14 -23.86
CA GLN A 124 -3.90 6.93 -25.28
C GLN A 124 -5.17 6.89 -26.13
N LYS A 125 -6.21 6.23 -25.63
CA LYS A 125 -7.49 6.08 -26.31
C LYS A 125 -8.44 7.25 -26.10
N ARG A 126 -8.08 8.20 -25.23
CA ARG A 126 -8.94 9.32 -24.83
C ARG A 126 -10.27 8.86 -24.22
N GLU A 127 -10.22 7.82 -23.41
CA GLU A 127 -11.39 7.29 -22.71
C GLU A 127 -11.81 8.25 -21.57
N ASN A 128 -13.10 8.55 -21.49
CA ASN A 128 -13.66 9.34 -20.39
C ASN A 128 -13.99 8.46 -19.19
N GLY A 129 -13.84 9.01 -17.98
CA GLY A 129 -14.27 8.34 -16.74
C GLY A 129 -13.25 7.37 -16.18
N ILE A 130 -12.03 7.33 -16.72
CA ILE A 130 -10.93 6.50 -16.20
C ILE A 130 -10.62 6.83 -14.74
N GLU A 131 -10.74 8.10 -14.35
CA GLU A 131 -10.51 8.59 -13.00
C GLU A 131 -11.37 7.89 -11.94
N LYS A 132 -12.63 7.58 -12.28
CA LYS A 132 -13.56 6.87 -11.37
C LYS A 132 -13.18 5.41 -11.19
N LEU A 133 -12.75 4.76 -12.27
CA LEU A 133 -12.26 3.38 -12.21
C LEU A 133 -11.00 3.30 -11.35
N ILE A 134 -10.07 4.23 -11.52
CA ILE A 134 -8.82 4.27 -10.76
C ILE A 134 -9.10 4.54 -9.29
N ALA A 135 -9.94 5.52 -8.95
CA ALA A 135 -10.33 5.80 -7.55
C ALA A 135 -10.95 4.57 -6.85
N SER A 136 -11.79 3.79 -7.55
CA SER A 136 -12.34 2.56 -6.98
C SER A 136 -11.30 1.47 -6.73
N ARG A 137 -10.24 1.42 -7.54
CA ARG A 137 -9.13 0.47 -7.34
C ARG A 137 -8.17 0.92 -6.25
N ASP A 138 -8.01 2.22 -6.08
CA ASP A 138 -7.24 2.83 -5.01
C ASP A 138 -7.81 2.45 -3.64
N ASP A 139 -9.12 2.51 -3.46
CA ASP A 139 -9.80 1.98 -2.26
C ASP A 139 -9.43 0.49 -1.99
N GLU A 140 -9.20 -0.32 -3.03
CA GLU A 140 -8.77 -1.72 -2.83
C GLU A 140 -7.28 -1.84 -2.48
N VAL A 141 -6.41 -0.95 -2.97
CA VAL A 141 -5.00 -0.85 -2.54
C VAL A 141 -4.94 -0.52 -1.05
N ASP A 142 -5.69 0.48 -0.61
CA ASP A 142 -5.83 0.87 0.80
C ASP A 142 -6.24 -0.31 1.69
N ARG A 143 -7.24 -1.07 1.26
CA ARG A 143 -7.73 -2.25 1.99
C ARG A 143 -6.63 -3.30 2.17
N GLN A 144 -5.87 -3.59 1.13
CA GLN A 144 -4.75 -4.53 1.21
C GLN A 144 -3.60 -3.98 2.06
N TYR A 145 -3.32 -2.68 1.97
CA TYR A 145 -2.34 -2.00 2.79
C TYR A 145 -2.68 -2.10 4.29
N PHE A 146 -3.91 -1.78 4.69
CA PHE A 146 -4.33 -1.92 6.08
C PHE A 146 -4.22 -3.36 6.59
N LEU A 147 -4.60 -4.35 5.78
CA LEU A 147 -4.45 -5.76 6.14
C LEU A 147 -2.97 -6.15 6.34
N LEU A 148 -2.09 -5.75 5.42
CA LEU A 148 -0.67 -6.04 5.50
C LEU A 148 -0.03 -5.37 6.72
N VAL A 149 -0.36 -4.10 6.97
CA VAL A 149 0.14 -3.37 8.14
C VAL A 149 -0.33 -4.00 9.45
N ARG A 150 -1.59 -4.45 9.53
CA ARG A 150 -2.08 -5.21 10.68
C ARG A 150 -1.26 -6.48 10.89
N LEU A 151 -1.07 -7.28 9.84
CA LEU A 151 -0.31 -8.54 9.90
C LEU A 151 1.15 -8.32 10.34
N ILE A 152 1.83 -7.33 9.75
CA ILE A 152 3.20 -6.97 10.08
C ILE A 152 3.34 -6.54 11.55
N ARG A 153 2.42 -5.70 12.05
CA ARG A 153 2.44 -5.26 13.44
C ARG A 153 2.15 -6.41 14.40
N SER A 154 1.24 -7.31 14.05
CA SER A 154 0.99 -8.53 14.83
C SER A 154 2.24 -9.42 14.88
N ALA A 155 2.95 -9.60 13.76
CA ALA A 155 4.21 -10.35 13.71
C ALA A 155 5.34 -9.68 14.52
N MET A 156 5.37 -8.35 14.62
CA MET A 156 6.33 -7.65 15.51
C MET A 156 6.09 -7.95 16.99
N MET A 157 4.84 -8.17 17.37
CA MET A 157 4.44 -8.41 18.77
C MET A 157 4.45 -9.89 19.12
N ASP A 158 4.36 -10.76 18.13
CA ASP A 158 4.32 -12.21 18.28
C ASP A 158 5.40 -12.89 17.43
N GLN A 159 6.45 -13.37 18.10
CA GLN A 159 7.57 -14.03 17.44
C GLN A 159 7.17 -15.40 16.81
N LYS A 160 6.15 -16.08 17.34
CA LYS A 160 5.64 -17.31 16.74
C LYS A 160 5.00 -17.01 15.37
N LEU A 161 4.20 -15.95 15.31
CA LEU A 161 3.61 -15.49 14.05
C LEU A 161 4.69 -15.04 13.05
N ALA A 162 5.70 -14.27 13.49
CA ALA A 162 6.82 -13.87 12.63
C ALA A 162 7.57 -15.08 12.05
N SER A 163 7.86 -16.08 12.89
CA SER A 163 8.50 -17.34 12.47
C SER A 163 7.64 -18.12 11.46
N LYS A 164 6.33 -18.16 11.68
CA LYS A 164 5.39 -18.83 10.79
C LYS A 164 5.27 -18.13 9.44
N LEU A 165 5.31 -16.82 9.43
CA LEU A 165 5.37 -16.00 8.21
C LEU A 165 6.75 -16.03 7.54
N ASN A 166 7.74 -16.68 8.15
CA ASN A 166 9.13 -16.73 7.69
C ASN A 166 9.75 -15.33 7.52
N LEU A 167 9.37 -14.37 8.36
CA LEU A 167 9.86 -12.99 8.35
C LEU A 167 10.86 -12.78 9.48
N SER A 168 12.06 -12.29 9.15
CA SER A 168 12.99 -11.70 10.12
C SER A 168 12.53 -10.30 10.52
N ASN A 169 13.12 -9.73 11.58
CA ASN A 169 12.82 -8.35 11.97
C ASN A 169 13.11 -7.32 10.88
N ILE A 170 14.13 -7.59 10.05
CA ILE A 170 14.46 -6.75 8.89
C ILE A 170 13.39 -6.91 7.81
N ASP A 171 12.98 -8.14 7.50
CA ASP A 171 11.91 -8.38 6.53
C ASP A 171 10.60 -7.68 6.96
N ILE A 172 10.25 -7.71 8.24
CA ILE A 172 9.08 -7.02 8.80
C ILE A 172 9.14 -5.51 8.51
N LEU A 173 10.31 -4.89 8.74
CA LEU A 173 10.52 -3.48 8.45
C LEU A 173 10.42 -3.19 6.95
N ASP A 174 11.11 -3.99 6.13
CA ASP A 174 11.18 -3.79 4.68
C ASP A 174 9.80 -4.00 4.02
N TYR A 175 9.03 -5.01 4.44
CA TYR A 175 7.65 -5.19 3.98
C TYR A 175 6.75 -4.00 4.34
N ARG A 176 6.95 -3.41 5.53
CA ARG A 176 6.19 -2.20 5.95
C ARG A 176 6.50 -1.01 5.05
N ILE A 177 7.78 -0.84 4.69
CA ILE A 177 8.23 0.25 3.81
C ILE A 177 7.74 0.00 2.37
N ALA A 178 7.91 -1.22 1.85
CA ALA A 178 7.44 -1.58 0.51
C ALA A 178 5.93 -1.39 0.36
N ALA A 179 5.14 -1.80 1.37
CA ALA A 179 3.69 -1.58 1.37
C ALA A 179 3.32 -0.10 1.32
N ASN A 180 4.05 0.76 2.05
CA ASN A 180 3.83 2.21 2.03
C ASN A 180 4.10 2.82 0.65
N HIS A 181 5.18 2.39 -0.01
CA HIS A 181 5.49 2.88 -1.35
C HIS A 181 4.49 2.40 -2.41
N LEU A 182 3.94 1.19 -2.26
CA LEU A 182 2.88 0.69 -3.14
C LEU A 182 1.57 1.48 -2.97
N GLU A 183 1.17 1.79 -1.75
CA GLU A 183 -0.01 2.62 -1.48
C GLU A 183 0.21 4.04 -2.01
N SER A 184 1.33 4.69 -1.68
CA SER A 184 1.64 6.03 -2.19
C SER A 184 1.71 6.07 -3.73
N ALA A 185 2.16 4.99 -4.38
CA ALA A 185 2.11 4.90 -5.84
C ALA A 185 0.67 4.82 -6.35
N GLY A 186 -0.24 4.13 -5.65
CA GLY A 186 -1.68 4.12 -5.94
C GLY A 186 -2.27 5.52 -5.91
N ASP A 187 -2.02 6.27 -4.83
CA ASP A 187 -2.44 7.68 -4.68
C ASP A 187 -1.95 8.55 -5.84
N TYR A 188 -0.65 8.46 -6.19
CA TYR A 188 -0.09 9.24 -7.29
C TYR A 188 -0.65 8.83 -8.66
N ILE A 189 -1.04 7.56 -8.86
CA ILE A 189 -1.71 7.10 -10.08
C ILE A 189 -3.14 7.67 -10.14
N ALA A 190 -3.84 7.76 -9.02
CA ALA A 190 -5.16 8.38 -8.96
C ALA A 190 -5.07 9.88 -9.31
N ASP A 191 -4.10 10.61 -8.77
CA ASP A 191 -3.83 12.01 -9.14
C ASP A 191 -3.49 12.14 -10.63
N PHE A 192 -2.63 11.26 -11.16
CA PHE A 192 -2.24 11.23 -12.56
C PHE A 192 -3.45 11.03 -13.48
N ALA A 193 -4.36 10.10 -13.12
CA ALA A 193 -5.57 9.83 -13.88
C ALA A 193 -6.50 11.04 -13.98
N THR A 194 -6.53 11.92 -12.98
CA THR A 194 -7.36 13.15 -13.00
C THR A 194 -6.82 14.23 -13.93
N ALA A 195 -5.50 14.30 -14.13
CA ALA A 195 -4.85 15.32 -14.96
C ALA A 195 -4.92 14.98 -16.47
N LEU A 196 -4.87 13.70 -16.82
CA LEU A 196 -4.73 13.23 -18.20
C LEU A 196 -5.85 13.67 -19.16
N PRO A 197 -7.14 13.69 -18.80
CA PRO A 197 -8.23 14.09 -19.72
C PRO A 197 -8.11 15.51 -20.25
N ILE A 198 -7.38 16.39 -19.57
CA ILE A 198 -7.17 17.79 -19.97
C ILE A 198 -6.16 17.89 -21.12
N ILE A 199 -5.30 16.88 -21.29
CA ILE A 199 -4.24 16.87 -22.29
C ILE A 199 -4.78 16.24 -23.58
N SER A 200 -5.06 17.09 -24.57
CA SER A 200 -5.65 16.64 -25.86
C SER A 200 -4.66 16.61 -27.04
N HIS A 201 -3.42 17.04 -26.82
CA HIS A 201 -2.42 17.21 -27.87
C HIS A 201 -1.65 15.92 -28.15
N ASP A 202 -1.71 15.38 -29.37
CA ASP A 202 -1.15 14.07 -29.76
C ASP A 202 0.33 13.91 -29.43
N LYS A 203 1.13 14.95 -29.64
CA LYS A 203 2.56 14.91 -29.33
C LYS A 203 2.81 14.71 -27.83
N LEU A 204 2.09 15.45 -26.97
CA LEU A 204 2.21 15.31 -25.52
C LEU A 204 1.73 13.94 -25.04
N ILE A 205 0.62 13.45 -25.58
CA ILE A 205 0.10 12.11 -25.31
C ILE A 205 1.18 11.06 -25.60
N LYS A 206 1.81 11.15 -26.77
CA LYS A 206 2.85 10.21 -27.19
C LYS A 206 4.08 10.23 -26.26
N GLU A 207 4.57 11.43 -25.90
CA GLU A 207 5.76 11.56 -25.03
C GLU A 207 5.48 11.08 -23.60
N ILE A 208 4.33 11.46 -23.04
CA ILE A 208 3.90 11.00 -21.70
C ILE A 208 3.76 9.49 -21.68
N THR A 209 3.13 8.90 -22.69
CA THR A 209 2.96 7.45 -22.78
C THR A 209 4.31 6.73 -22.93
N HIS A 210 5.21 7.27 -23.75
CA HIS A 210 6.55 6.69 -23.93
C HIS A 210 7.33 6.68 -22.59
N ALA A 211 7.34 7.79 -21.87
CA ALA A 211 7.95 7.84 -20.53
C ALA A 211 7.23 6.88 -19.56
N GLY A 212 5.90 6.80 -19.64
CA GLY A 212 5.08 5.94 -18.80
C GLY A 212 5.37 4.45 -18.95
N THR A 213 5.67 3.98 -20.15
CA THR A 213 6.03 2.57 -20.39
C THR A 213 7.29 2.16 -19.61
N LEU A 214 8.24 3.08 -19.42
CA LEU A 214 9.43 2.81 -18.64
C LEU A 214 9.11 2.64 -17.15
N VAL A 215 8.19 3.45 -16.63
CA VAL A 215 7.72 3.37 -15.23
C VAL A 215 7.00 2.04 -14.95
N GLU A 216 6.24 1.51 -15.91
CA GLU A 216 5.60 0.19 -15.82
C GLU A 216 6.64 -0.92 -15.64
N ILE A 217 7.71 -0.92 -16.46
CA ILE A 217 8.80 -1.90 -16.34
C ILE A 217 9.56 -1.74 -15.02
N MET A 218 9.76 -0.51 -14.55
CA MET A 218 10.39 -0.25 -13.24
C MET A 218 9.60 -0.86 -12.10
N GLN A 219 8.26 -0.79 -12.12
CA GLN A 219 7.41 -1.43 -11.12
C GLN A 219 7.62 -2.95 -11.07
N GLU A 220 7.52 -3.61 -12.22
CA GLU A 220 7.68 -5.06 -12.30
C GLU A 220 9.03 -5.50 -11.71
N LYS A 221 10.12 -4.84 -12.12
CA LYS A 221 11.47 -5.17 -11.66
C LYS A 221 11.70 -4.84 -10.18
N SER A 222 11.18 -3.72 -9.67
CA SER A 222 11.38 -3.34 -8.27
C SER A 222 10.72 -4.33 -7.32
N VAL A 223 9.46 -4.70 -7.59
CA VAL A 223 8.72 -5.62 -6.73
C VAL A 223 9.24 -7.05 -6.86
N ALA A 224 9.55 -7.52 -8.09
CA ALA A 224 10.16 -8.83 -8.30
C ALA A 224 11.54 -8.89 -7.61
N GLY A 225 12.38 -7.87 -7.79
CA GLY A 225 13.67 -7.74 -7.13
C GLY A 225 13.56 -7.78 -5.62
N PHE A 226 12.63 -7.03 -5.03
CA PHE A 226 12.38 -7.01 -3.58
C PHE A 226 12.01 -8.40 -3.06
N ILE A 227 11.01 -9.04 -3.65
CA ILE A 227 10.50 -10.34 -3.19
C ILE A 227 11.55 -11.45 -3.36
N ASN A 228 12.25 -11.46 -4.50
CA ASN A 228 13.26 -12.47 -4.80
C ASN A 228 14.66 -12.11 -4.23
N LYS A 229 14.80 -10.98 -3.55
CA LYS A 229 16.08 -10.42 -3.05
C LYS A 229 17.15 -10.34 -4.17
N ASN A 230 16.71 -9.94 -5.36
CA ASN A 230 17.54 -9.89 -6.57
C ASN A 230 18.13 -8.50 -6.79
N ARG A 231 19.42 -8.33 -6.47
CA ARG A 231 20.15 -7.05 -6.63
C ARG A 231 20.33 -6.60 -8.07
N VAL A 232 20.35 -7.51 -9.02
CA VAL A 232 20.52 -7.16 -10.44
C VAL A 232 19.29 -6.37 -10.89
N GLU A 233 18.10 -6.87 -10.61
CA GLU A 233 16.86 -6.16 -10.91
C GLU A 233 16.76 -4.81 -10.19
N SER A 234 17.18 -4.74 -8.92
CA SER A 234 17.25 -3.49 -8.17
C SER A 234 18.14 -2.44 -8.84
N ASN A 235 19.36 -2.81 -9.25
CA ASN A 235 20.28 -1.91 -9.93
C ASN A 235 19.76 -1.46 -11.30
N GLU A 236 19.05 -2.34 -12.01
CA GLU A 236 18.41 -1.99 -13.28
C GLU A 236 17.32 -0.91 -13.09
N VAL A 237 16.50 -0.99 -12.03
CA VAL A 237 15.49 0.03 -11.72
C VAL A 237 16.15 1.41 -11.52
N VAL A 238 17.24 1.48 -10.77
CA VAL A 238 17.99 2.74 -10.55
C VAL A 238 18.52 3.30 -11.87
N SER A 239 19.07 2.43 -12.74
CA SER A 239 19.55 2.84 -14.08
C SER A 239 18.40 3.31 -14.98
N MET A 240 17.25 2.65 -14.91
CA MET A 240 16.04 3.03 -15.67
C MET A 240 15.50 4.38 -15.24
N TYR A 241 15.57 4.70 -13.94
CA TYR A 241 15.13 5.99 -13.42
C TYR A 241 15.95 7.16 -14.02
N ALA A 242 17.25 6.99 -14.24
CA ALA A 242 18.06 8.00 -14.93
C ALA A 242 17.56 8.28 -16.35
N LYS A 243 17.26 7.22 -17.14
CA LYS A 243 16.68 7.34 -18.48
C LYS A 243 15.30 7.97 -18.46
N PHE A 244 14.49 7.59 -17.49
CA PHE A 244 13.15 8.17 -17.29
C PHE A 244 13.22 9.68 -17.04
N ASN A 245 14.16 10.15 -16.22
CA ASN A 245 14.36 11.58 -15.98
C ASN A 245 14.74 12.36 -17.24
N GLU A 246 15.53 11.77 -18.14
CA GLU A 246 15.83 12.38 -19.44
C GLU A 246 14.56 12.56 -20.28
N LEU A 247 13.67 11.53 -20.34
CA LEU A 247 12.40 11.61 -21.05
C LEU A 247 11.46 12.65 -20.43
N LEU A 248 11.39 12.72 -19.09
CA LEU A 248 10.59 13.75 -18.41
C LEU A 248 11.07 15.17 -18.73
N ASN A 249 12.38 15.40 -18.78
CA ASN A 249 12.95 16.70 -19.11
C ASN A 249 12.61 17.11 -20.55
N LEU A 250 12.68 16.18 -21.50
CA LEU A 250 12.23 16.41 -22.87
C LEU A 250 10.74 16.78 -22.93
N THR A 251 9.90 16.08 -22.18
CA THR A 251 8.46 16.39 -22.10
C THR A 251 8.19 17.77 -21.53
N LYS A 252 8.94 18.18 -20.47
CA LYS A 252 8.90 19.53 -19.90
C LYS A 252 9.27 20.59 -20.94
N GLU A 253 10.37 20.39 -21.66
CA GLU A 253 10.81 21.33 -22.71
C GLU A 253 9.77 21.49 -23.81
N ILE A 254 9.14 20.41 -24.25
CA ILE A 254 8.08 20.47 -25.25
C ILE A 254 6.88 21.27 -24.74
N SER A 255 6.49 21.07 -23.47
CA SER A 255 5.35 21.76 -22.88
C SER A 255 5.58 23.26 -22.68
N THR A 256 6.83 23.70 -22.48
CA THR A 256 7.18 25.11 -22.19
C THR A 256 7.54 25.90 -23.44
N LYS A 257 8.07 25.26 -24.48
CA LYS A 257 8.51 25.93 -25.73
C LYS A 257 7.37 26.25 -26.70
N THR A 258 6.17 25.74 -26.47
CA THR A 258 5.06 25.91 -27.40
C THR A 258 4.06 26.91 -26.81
N GLU A 259 4.10 28.16 -27.25
CA GLU A 259 3.10 29.22 -26.92
C GLU A 259 1.64 28.85 -27.31
N ILE A 260 1.45 27.65 -27.86
CA ILE A 260 0.20 27.15 -28.43
C ILE A 260 -0.70 26.50 -27.35
N TYR A 261 -0.13 26.13 -26.18
CA TYR A 261 -0.90 25.42 -25.18
C TYR A 261 -1.67 26.37 -24.26
N LYS A 262 -2.95 26.06 -24.05
CA LYS A 262 -3.76 26.74 -23.05
C LYS A 262 -3.14 26.53 -21.65
N GLN A 263 -3.31 27.48 -20.76
CA GLN A 263 -2.78 27.42 -19.39
C GLN A 263 -3.16 26.11 -18.66
N ASP A 264 -4.42 25.66 -18.81
CA ASP A 264 -4.90 24.43 -18.19
C ASP A 264 -4.16 23.19 -18.71
N THR A 265 -3.86 23.14 -20.00
CA THR A 265 -3.06 22.02 -20.58
C THR A 265 -1.65 22.01 -20.02
N THR A 266 -1.02 23.18 -19.88
CA THR A 266 0.33 23.27 -19.29
C THR A 266 0.34 22.80 -17.85
N ILE A 267 -0.64 23.20 -17.04
CA ILE A 267 -0.79 22.77 -15.65
C ILE A 267 -0.99 21.25 -15.59
N ALA A 268 -1.88 20.69 -16.43
CA ALA A 268 -2.14 19.27 -16.49
C ALA A 268 -0.89 18.44 -16.86
N VAL A 269 -0.09 18.93 -17.81
CA VAL A 269 1.20 18.29 -18.15
C VAL A 269 2.16 18.32 -16.99
N LEU A 270 2.28 19.44 -16.25
CA LEU A 270 3.16 19.54 -15.08
C LEU A 270 2.71 18.60 -13.95
N ILE A 271 1.40 18.50 -13.69
CA ILE A 271 0.85 17.55 -12.72
C ILE A 271 1.19 16.12 -13.18
N SER A 272 0.97 15.79 -14.43
CA SER A 272 1.28 14.46 -14.97
C SER A 272 2.75 14.09 -14.82
N ILE A 273 3.66 15.01 -15.14
CA ILE A 273 5.11 14.84 -14.99
C ILE A 273 5.48 14.63 -13.51
N PHE A 274 4.90 15.44 -12.62
CA PHE A 274 5.15 15.33 -11.18
C PHE A 274 4.64 13.99 -10.62
N SER A 275 3.42 13.58 -10.96
CA SER A 275 2.86 12.30 -10.51
C SER A 275 3.69 11.12 -11.02
N MET A 276 4.08 11.12 -12.31
CA MET A 276 4.94 10.08 -12.87
C MET A 276 6.31 10.01 -12.19
N ASP A 277 6.94 11.16 -11.86
CA ASP A 277 8.21 11.18 -11.11
C ASP A 277 8.04 10.57 -9.71
N LYS A 278 6.94 10.91 -9.02
CA LYS A 278 6.62 10.33 -7.71
C LYS A 278 6.40 8.82 -7.76
N ILE A 279 5.64 8.35 -8.76
CA ILE A 279 5.42 6.92 -8.98
C ILE A 279 6.75 6.21 -9.24
N ALA A 280 7.59 6.74 -10.13
CA ALA A 280 8.89 6.15 -10.45
C ALA A 280 9.84 6.12 -9.23
N ARG A 281 9.78 7.13 -8.35
CA ARG A 281 10.54 7.14 -7.09
C ARG A 281 10.10 6.05 -6.15
N CYS A 282 8.80 5.76 -6.04
CA CYS A 282 8.32 4.63 -5.23
C CYS A 282 8.99 3.31 -5.67
N TRP A 283 9.20 3.13 -6.98
CA TRP A 283 9.88 1.94 -7.48
C TRP A 283 11.37 1.92 -7.17
N VAL A 284 12.04 3.06 -7.22
CA VAL A 284 13.44 3.19 -6.77
C VAL A 284 13.56 2.89 -5.29
N ASP A 285 12.67 3.46 -4.47
CA ASP A 285 12.68 3.29 -3.02
C ASP A 285 12.45 1.83 -2.62
N ILE A 286 11.53 1.11 -3.30
CA ILE A 286 11.35 -0.34 -3.11
C ILE A 286 12.62 -1.12 -3.53
N ALA A 287 13.22 -0.75 -4.67
CA ALA A 287 14.45 -1.39 -5.13
C ALA A 287 15.62 -1.16 -4.16
N ASP A 288 15.66 -0.01 -3.50
CA ASP A 288 16.69 0.37 -2.53
C ASP A 288 16.65 -0.45 -1.24
N LEU A 289 15.52 -1.07 -0.90
CA LEU A 289 15.41 -1.99 0.25
C LEU A 289 16.30 -3.23 0.12
N ILE A 290 16.78 -3.55 -1.08
CA ILE A 290 17.63 -4.72 -1.35
C ILE A 290 19.13 -4.40 -1.23
N LYS A 291 19.50 -3.15 -1.01
CA LYS A 291 20.90 -2.67 -0.92
C LYS A 291 21.71 -3.20 0.26
N PRO A 292 21.15 -3.47 1.46
CA PRO A 292 21.95 -3.99 2.54
C PRO A 292 22.71 -5.23 2.10
N VAL A 293 24.01 -5.27 2.42
CA VAL A 293 24.81 -6.47 2.28
C VAL A 293 24.27 -7.46 3.32
N TYR A 294 23.27 -8.25 2.92
CA TYR A 294 22.97 -9.43 3.69
C TYR A 294 24.25 -10.24 3.72
N LEU A 295 24.80 -10.48 4.91
CA LEU A 295 25.90 -11.39 5.09
C LEU A 295 25.46 -12.72 4.48
N THR A 296 25.85 -12.93 3.23
CA THR A 296 25.75 -14.25 2.61
C THR A 296 26.44 -15.19 3.57
N ALA A 297 25.88 -16.38 3.76
CA ALA A 297 26.48 -17.43 4.54
C ALA A 297 28.01 -17.46 4.31
N PRO A 298 28.83 -17.67 5.36
CA PRO A 298 30.26 -17.60 5.23
C PRO A 298 30.67 -18.42 4.01
N LEU A 299 31.46 -17.81 3.10
CA LEU A 299 32.06 -18.51 1.98
C LEU A 299 32.60 -19.81 2.55
N LYS A 300 32.02 -20.94 2.18
CA LYS A 300 32.64 -22.24 2.46
C LYS A 300 34.02 -22.14 1.83
N ASN A 301 35.04 -22.09 2.67
CA ASN A 301 36.41 -22.11 2.22
C ASN A 301 36.55 -23.30 1.27
N ALA A 302 36.92 -22.98 0.03
CA ALA A 302 37.32 -23.95 -0.95
C ALA A 302 38.67 -24.55 -0.56
#